data_cdb5c28197c3cc09c89d6c2bcde94295
#
_entry.id   cdb5c28197c3cc09c89d6c2bcde94295
#
_cell.length_a   1.000
_cell.length_b   1.000
_cell.length_c   1.000
_cell.angle_alpha   90.00
_cell.angle_beta   90.00
_cell.angle_gamma   90.00
#
_symmetry.space_group_name_H-M   'P 1'
#
loop_
_entity.id
_entity.type
_entity.pdbx_description
1 polymer ?
#
loop_
_entity_poly.entity_id
_entity_poly.type
_entity_poly.pdbx_seq_one_letter_code
_entity_poly.pdbx_strand_id
1 'polypeptide(L)'
;LGDVYKRQSLDFIFKNTYLRVNHQFAEKMGWPLFLELDKQDLYNFEGLRIPINNSIVEMDMLVLSLVKVVLDSLNEKEIVAQLTGTYEKLTGSISKLEAWFQEKHLSDYQEHIKFLRNLQELRSSGTGHRKGKSYQKISKVFDVQRENYAETFSNILENVISFLNYIETHFEELSK
;
A
#
# COMPACT_ATOMS: atom_id res chain seq x y z
N LEU A 1 27.94 -5.49 0.76
CA LEU A 1 27.92 -4.24 -0.02
C LEU A 1 26.78 -4.24 -1.06
N GLY A 2 26.60 -5.33 -1.85
CA GLY A 2 25.53 -5.43 -2.82
C GLY A 2 24.11 -5.33 -2.23
N ASP A 3 23.87 -5.93 -1.07
CA ASP A 3 22.56 -5.90 -0.40
C ASP A 3 22.18 -4.49 0.12
N VAL A 4 23.16 -3.72 0.58
CA VAL A 4 22.94 -2.33 1.04
C VAL A 4 22.55 -1.44 -0.14
N TYR A 5 23.21 -1.58 -1.28
CA TYR A 5 22.86 -0.86 -2.50
C TYR A 5 21.46 -1.24 -3.03
N LYS A 6 21.12 -2.52 -3.02
CA LYS A 6 19.79 -2.99 -3.43
C LYS A 6 18.70 -2.45 -2.51
N ARG A 7 18.91 -2.41 -1.20
CA ARG A 7 17.96 -1.87 -0.21
C ARG A 7 17.79 -0.36 -0.33
N GLN A 8 18.88 0.40 -0.56
CA GLN A 8 18.80 1.85 -0.77
C GLN A 8 18.06 2.24 -2.05
N SER A 9 17.96 1.34 -3.04
CA SER A 9 17.24 1.61 -4.28
C SER A 9 15.74 1.33 -4.19
N LEU A 10 15.26 0.51 -3.25
CA LEU A 10 13.84 0.11 -3.18
C LEU A 10 12.90 1.24 -2.79
N ASP A 11 13.27 2.07 -1.84
CA ASP A 11 12.48 3.24 -1.45
C ASP A 11 12.43 4.27 -2.60
N PHE A 12 13.52 4.44 -3.32
CA PHE A 12 13.57 5.27 -4.51
C PHE A 12 12.71 4.67 -5.65
N ILE A 13 12.82 3.36 -5.90
CA ILE A 13 11.98 2.65 -6.88
C ILE A 13 10.50 2.79 -6.52
N PHE A 14 10.15 2.60 -5.26
CA PHE A 14 8.77 2.77 -4.79
C PHE A 14 8.25 4.18 -5.08
N LYS A 15 8.99 5.23 -4.67
CA LYS A 15 8.56 6.62 -4.87
C LYS A 15 8.35 6.96 -6.34
N ASN A 16 9.29 6.56 -7.19
CA ASN A 16 9.18 6.79 -8.63
C ASN A 16 8.01 6.02 -9.25
N THR A 17 7.84 4.76 -8.88
CA THR A 17 6.72 3.93 -9.35
C THR A 17 5.38 4.51 -8.92
N TYR A 18 5.25 4.91 -7.66
CA TYR A 18 4.05 5.53 -7.11
C TYR A 18 3.64 6.78 -7.89
N LEU A 19 4.58 7.72 -8.07
CA LEU A 19 4.32 8.97 -8.80
C LEU A 19 3.99 8.71 -10.26
N ARG A 20 4.74 7.83 -10.93
CA ARG A 20 4.52 7.48 -12.34
C ARG A 20 3.16 6.83 -12.53
N VAL A 21 2.85 5.80 -11.75
CA VAL A 21 1.59 5.06 -11.87
C VAL A 21 0.41 5.98 -11.59
N ASN A 22 0.45 6.80 -10.53
CA ASN A 22 -0.63 7.71 -10.22
C ASN A 22 -0.85 8.78 -11.30
N HIS A 23 0.24 9.29 -11.88
CA HIS A 23 0.17 10.25 -12.99
C HIS A 23 -0.46 9.62 -14.23
N GLN A 24 0.06 8.48 -14.68
CA GLN A 24 -0.45 7.79 -15.87
C GLN A 24 -1.89 7.30 -15.68
N PHE A 25 -2.23 6.85 -14.47
CA PHE A 25 -3.60 6.51 -14.10
C PHE A 25 -4.53 7.72 -14.26
N ALA A 26 -4.14 8.89 -13.74
CA ALA A 26 -4.93 10.11 -13.84
C ALA A 26 -5.10 10.57 -15.30
N GLU A 27 -4.07 10.44 -16.13
CA GLU A 27 -4.17 10.72 -17.57
C GLU A 27 -5.17 9.78 -18.27
N LYS A 28 -5.16 8.50 -17.92
CA LYS A 28 -6.02 7.48 -18.52
C LYS A 28 -7.47 7.56 -18.05
N MET A 29 -7.66 7.75 -16.74
CA MET A 29 -8.98 7.68 -16.07
C MET A 29 -9.66 9.03 -15.93
N GLY A 30 -8.92 10.14 -16.02
CA GLY A 30 -9.42 11.49 -15.77
C GLY A 30 -9.45 11.86 -14.26
N TRP A 31 -8.96 11.00 -13.38
CA TRP A 31 -8.87 11.20 -11.93
C TRP A 31 -7.72 10.39 -11.33
N PRO A 32 -7.05 10.87 -10.26
CA PRO A 32 -5.92 10.16 -9.65
C PRO A 32 -6.40 9.01 -8.77
N LEU A 33 -5.71 7.86 -8.82
CA LEU A 33 -5.99 6.72 -7.94
C LEU A 33 -5.70 7.05 -6.48
N PHE A 34 -4.60 7.76 -6.24
CA PHE A 34 -4.20 8.26 -4.92
C PHE A 34 -4.36 9.77 -4.88
N LEU A 35 -5.11 10.25 -3.91
CA LEU A 35 -5.25 11.68 -3.63
C LEU A 35 -3.92 12.29 -3.17
N GLU A 36 -3.70 13.55 -3.50
CA GLU A 36 -2.55 14.28 -2.97
C GLU A 36 -2.61 14.37 -1.44
N LEU A 37 -1.46 14.18 -0.82
CA LEU A 37 -1.31 14.37 0.62
C LEU A 37 -1.36 15.86 0.95
N ASP A 38 -2.06 16.22 2.03
CA ASP A 38 -2.00 17.56 2.56
C ASP A 38 -0.56 17.96 2.93
N LYS A 39 -0.25 19.25 2.87
CA LYS A 39 1.10 19.77 3.19
C LYS A 39 1.62 19.28 4.55
N GLN A 40 0.71 19.10 5.52
CA GLN A 40 1.06 18.60 6.84
C GLN A 40 1.40 17.10 6.86
N ASP A 41 1.01 16.35 5.84
CA ASP A 41 1.20 14.90 5.71
C ASP A 41 2.28 14.50 4.68
N LEU A 42 2.83 15.46 3.92
CA LEU A 42 3.86 15.21 2.89
C LEU A 42 5.08 14.45 3.44
N TYR A 43 5.43 14.67 4.70
CA TYR A 43 6.54 13.98 5.34
C TYR A 43 6.37 12.46 5.34
N ASN A 44 5.12 11.95 5.28
CA ASN A 44 4.86 10.51 5.22
C ASN A 44 5.38 9.91 3.90
N PHE A 45 5.28 10.62 2.79
CA PHE A 45 5.85 10.18 1.52
C PHE A 45 7.34 10.48 1.43
N GLU A 46 7.74 11.70 1.74
CA GLU A 46 9.14 12.14 1.64
C GLU A 46 10.07 11.35 2.56
N GLY A 47 9.61 11.06 3.77
CA GLY A 47 10.36 10.34 4.80
C GLY A 47 10.39 8.82 4.64
N LEU A 48 9.66 8.23 3.67
CA LEU A 48 9.72 6.80 3.44
C LEU A 48 11.11 6.37 2.99
N ARG A 49 11.66 5.41 3.69
CA ARG A 49 12.98 4.83 3.46
C ARG A 49 13.08 3.44 4.06
N ILE A 50 14.12 2.70 3.71
CA ILE A 50 14.44 1.48 4.44
C ILE A 50 14.89 1.84 5.85
N PRO A 51 14.42 1.12 6.91
CA PRO A 51 14.88 1.34 8.28
C PRO A 51 16.41 1.30 8.37
N ILE A 52 17.00 2.31 9.01
CA ILE A 52 18.45 2.42 9.21
C ILE A 52 18.84 1.74 10.52
N ASN A 53 18.03 1.98 11.56
CA ASN A 53 18.22 1.36 12.85
C ASN A 53 17.37 0.09 12.92
N ASN A 54 17.88 -0.96 13.53
CA ASN A 54 17.11 -2.18 13.76
C ASN A 54 16.12 -1.97 14.93
N SER A 55 15.23 -1.01 14.78
CA SER A 55 14.26 -0.57 15.77
C SER A 55 12.84 -0.86 15.30
N ILE A 56 12.06 -1.56 16.12
CA ILE A 56 10.64 -1.82 15.88
C ILE A 56 9.83 -0.49 15.83
N VAL A 57 10.24 0.51 16.60
CA VAL A 57 9.58 1.81 16.60
C VAL A 57 9.75 2.52 15.26
N GLU A 58 10.96 2.49 14.70
CA GLU A 58 11.22 3.04 13.38
C GLU A 58 10.39 2.31 12.30
N MET A 59 10.36 1.00 12.34
CA MET A 59 9.55 0.20 11.43
C MET A 59 8.06 0.52 11.55
N ASP A 60 7.51 0.57 12.76
CA ASP A 60 6.10 0.89 13.00
C ASP A 60 5.74 2.27 12.42
N MET A 61 6.61 3.27 12.58
CA MET A 61 6.42 4.61 12.01
C MET A 61 6.45 4.60 10.48
N LEU A 62 7.35 3.84 9.88
CA LEU A 62 7.44 3.71 8.42
C LEU A 62 6.23 2.96 7.83
N VAL A 63 5.74 1.93 8.51
CA VAL A 63 4.51 1.23 8.14
C VAL A 63 3.30 2.17 8.23
N LEU A 64 3.21 2.99 9.29
CA LEU A 64 2.16 3.99 9.42
C LEU A 64 2.18 4.98 8.25
N SER A 65 3.36 5.50 7.92
CA SER A 65 3.54 6.42 6.80
C SER A 65 3.19 5.79 5.46
N LEU A 66 3.61 4.55 5.22
CA LEU A 66 3.31 3.81 4.00
C LEU A 66 1.81 3.58 3.82
N VAL A 67 1.10 3.21 4.90
CA VAL A 67 -0.36 3.01 4.85
C VAL A 67 -1.08 4.33 4.55
N LYS A 68 -0.66 5.45 5.12
CA LYS A 68 -1.22 6.76 4.77
C LYS A 68 -1.07 7.07 3.28
N VAL A 69 0.10 6.79 2.71
CA VAL A 69 0.41 7.04 1.30
C VAL A 69 -0.37 6.11 0.36
N VAL A 70 -0.47 4.83 0.69
CA VAL A 70 -0.98 3.81 -0.24
C VAL A 70 -2.44 3.46 -0.01
N LEU A 71 -2.92 3.45 1.22
CA LEU A 71 -4.28 3.04 1.56
C LEU A 71 -5.19 4.22 1.91
N ASP A 72 -4.75 5.09 2.84
CA ASP A 72 -5.58 6.20 3.29
C ASP A 72 -5.74 7.28 2.21
N SER A 73 -4.84 7.31 1.22
CA SER A 73 -4.91 8.23 0.06
C SER A 73 -5.71 7.68 -1.13
N LEU A 74 -6.22 6.45 -1.07
CA LEU A 74 -7.06 5.92 -2.15
C LEU A 74 -8.26 6.85 -2.40
N ASN A 75 -8.53 7.15 -3.67
CA ASN A 75 -9.64 7.99 -4.09
C ASN A 75 -10.96 7.23 -4.04
N GLU A 76 -11.42 6.95 -2.81
CA GLU A 76 -12.62 6.15 -2.56
C GLU A 76 -13.86 6.68 -3.28
N LYS A 77 -13.98 8.00 -3.37
CA LYS A 77 -15.13 8.66 -4.02
C LYS A 77 -15.21 8.26 -5.49
N GLU A 78 -14.09 8.38 -6.20
CA GLU A 78 -14.05 8.06 -7.63
C GLU A 78 -14.14 6.53 -7.86
N ILE A 79 -13.51 5.71 -7.02
CA ILE A 79 -13.64 4.25 -7.08
C ILE A 79 -15.12 3.85 -6.95
N VAL A 80 -15.83 4.38 -5.96
CA VAL A 80 -17.28 4.09 -5.77
C VAL A 80 -18.11 4.57 -6.96
N ALA A 81 -17.77 5.70 -7.56
CA ALA A 81 -18.45 6.21 -8.74
C ALA A 81 -18.32 5.30 -9.98
N GLN A 82 -17.30 4.41 -10.00
CA GLN A 82 -17.13 3.40 -11.06
C GLN A 82 -17.99 2.14 -10.85
N LEU A 83 -18.49 1.91 -9.62
CA LEU A 83 -19.25 0.72 -9.30
C LEU A 83 -20.65 0.80 -9.89
N THR A 84 -21.08 -0.26 -10.56
CA THR A 84 -22.41 -0.40 -11.18
C THR A 84 -23.36 -1.27 -10.36
N GLY A 85 -22.80 -2.17 -9.55
CA GLY A 85 -23.55 -3.07 -8.68
C GLY A 85 -24.10 -2.38 -7.42
N THR A 86 -25.10 -3.00 -6.79
CA THR A 86 -25.63 -2.56 -5.49
C THR A 86 -24.82 -3.21 -4.38
N TYR A 87 -24.03 -2.41 -3.68
CA TYR A 87 -23.22 -2.86 -2.54
C TYR A 87 -23.84 -2.33 -1.24
N GLU A 88 -24.50 -3.18 -0.50
CA GLU A 88 -25.24 -2.76 0.71
C GLU A 88 -24.35 -2.23 1.83
N LYS A 89 -23.10 -2.68 1.93
CA LYS A 89 -22.15 -2.22 2.99
C LYS A 89 -20.67 -2.42 2.60
N LEU A 90 -20.15 -1.65 1.67
CA LEU A 90 -18.69 -1.59 1.49
C LEU A 90 -18.08 -0.68 2.56
N THR A 91 -17.37 -1.26 3.51
CA THR A 91 -16.63 -0.52 4.53
C THR A 91 -15.14 -0.50 4.19
N GLY A 92 -14.58 0.72 4.13
CA GLY A 92 -13.16 0.94 3.91
C GLY A 92 -12.71 0.89 2.44
N SER A 93 -11.58 1.53 2.19
CA SER A 93 -11.02 1.73 0.85
C SER A 93 -10.67 0.43 0.13
N ILE A 94 -10.13 -0.55 0.86
CA ILE A 94 -9.69 -1.84 0.26
C ILE A 94 -10.90 -2.63 -0.25
N SER A 95 -12.02 -2.64 0.48
CA SER A 95 -13.22 -3.35 0.04
C SER A 95 -13.86 -2.71 -1.19
N LYS A 96 -13.80 -1.39 -1.31
CA LYS A 96 -14.24 -0.64 -2.49
C LYS A 96 -13.36 -0.95 -3.70
N LEU A 97 -12.05 -0.96 -3.49
CA LEU A 97 -11.07 -1.32 -4.52
C LEU A 97 -11.27 -2.76 -5.02
N GLU A 98 -11.48 -3.71 -4.10
CA GLU A 98 -11.75 -5.12 -4.43
C GLU A 98 -13.03 -5.26 -5.26
N ALA A 99 -14.12 -4.61 -4.85
CA ALA A 99 -15.38 -4.62 -5.59
C ALA A 99 -15.20 -4.07 -7.01
N TRP A 100 -14.44 -3.01 -7.17
CA TRP A 100 -14.14 -2.44 -8.48
C TRP A 100 -13.33 -3.39 -9.36
N PHE A 101 -12.29 -4.03 -8.83
CA PHE A 101 -11.51 -5.04 -9.56
C PHE A 101 -12.38 -6.22 -9.97
N GLN A 102 -13.30 -6.64 -9.11
CA GLN A 102 -14.24 -7.71 -9.40
C GLN A 102 -15.18 -7.34 -10.54
N GLU A 103 -15.77 -6.13 -10.53
CA GLU A 103 -16.65 -5.65 -11.61
C GLU A 103 -15.91 -5.51 -12.95
N LYS A 104 -14.63 -5.12 -12.89
CA LYS A 104 -13.77 -5.02 -14.09
C LYS A 104 -13.23 -6.39 -14.55
N HIS A 105 -13.58 -7.47 -13.88
CA HIS A 105 -13.14 -8.84 -14.17
C HIS A 105 -11.60 -8.99 -14.26
N LEU A 106 -10.89 -8.26 -13.42
CA LEU A 106 -9.44 -8.38 -13.36
C LEU A 106 -9.03 -9.78 -12.87
N SER A 107 -7.95 -10.33 -13.42
CA SER A 107 -7.36 -11.58 -12.91
C SER A 107 -6.36 -11.29 -11.80
N ASP A 108 -6.15 -12.27 -10.93
CA ASP A 108 -5.03 -12.31 -9.97
C ASP A 108 -4.95 -11.14 -8.95
N TYR A 109 -6.03 -10.36 -8.78
CA TYR A 109 -6.07 -9.25 -7.83
C TYR A 109 -6.12 -9.70 -6.37
N GLN A 110 -6.53 -10.92 -6.10
CA GLN A 110 -6.83 -11.43 -4.75
C GLN A 110 -5.61 -11.38 -3.84
N GLU A 111 -4.43 -11.73 -4.35
CA GLU A 111 -3.19 -11.69 -3.55
C GLU A 111 -2.79 -10.25 -3.20
N HIS A 112 -3.00 -9.29 -4.11
CA HIS A 112 -2.77 -7.88 -3.83
C HIS A 112 -3.74 -7.34 -2.76
N ILE A 113 -5.03 -7.66 -2.88
CA ILE A 113 -6.03 -7.26 -1.87
C ILE A 113 -5.73 -7.88 -0.51
N LYS A 114 -5.35 -9.15 -0.46
CA LYS A 114 -4.92 -9.82 0.77
C LYS A 114 -3.71 -9.15 1.40
N PHE A 115 -2.70 -8.81 0.59
CA PHE A 115 -1.53 -8.07 1.06
C PHE A 115 -1.92 -6.71 1.64
N LEU A 116 -2.76 -5.93 0.96
CA LEU A 116 -3.20 -4.61 1.44
C LEU A 116 -3.96 -4.72 2.77
N ARG A 117 -4.82 -5.73 2.94
CA ARG A 117 -5.51 -6.00 4.22
C ARG A 117 -4.52 -6.36 5.33
N ASN A 118 -3.54 -7.20 5.03
CA ASN A 118 -2.50 -7.56 5.99
C ASN A 118 -1.66 -6.33 6.39
N LEU A 119 -1.32 -5.45 5.45
CA LEU A 119 -0.58 -4.22 5.71
C LEU A 119 -1.39 -3.27 6.60
N GLN A 120 -2.69 -3.12 6.35
CA GLN A 120 -3.59 -2.34 7.20
C GLN A 120 -3.69 -2.92 8.62
N GLU A 121 -3.77 -4.24 8.74
CA GLU A 121 -3.78 -4.92 10.05
C GLU A 121 -2.46 -4.75 10.79
N LEU A 122 -1.33 -4.81 10.11
CA LEU A 122 -0.02 -4.56 10.71
C LEU A 122 0.06 -3.15 11.29
N ARG A 123 -0.43 -2.14 10.55
CA ARG A 123 -0.50 -0.77 11.03
C ARG A 123 -1.43 -0.62 12.24
N SER A 124 -2.65 -1.12 12.15
CA SER A 124 -3.67 -0.91 13.19
C SER A 124 -3.33 -1.62 14.51
N SER A 125 -2.75 -2.80 14.44
CA SER A 125 -2.36 -3.57 15.62
C SER A 125 -0.98 -3.20 16.17
N GLY A 126 -0.11 -2.59 15.36
CA GLY A 126 1.25 -2.21 15.74
C GLY A 126 1.39 -0.85 16.41
N THR A 127 0.68 0.16 15.87
CA THR A 127 0.90 1.56 16.27
C THR A 127 -0.20 2.15 17.17
N GLY A 128 -1.42 1.67 17.07
CA GLY A 128 -2.57 2.28 17.75
C GLY A 128 -2.96 1.63 19.06
N HIS A 129 -2.51 0.42 19.33
CA HIS A 129 -2.94 -0.36 20.49
C HIS A 129 -1.78 -1.16 21.09
N ARG A 130 -1.98 -1.62 22.35
CA ARG A 130 -1.06 -2.56 22.96
C ARG A 130 -0.93 -3.81 22.07
N LYS A 131 0.31 -4.17 21.68
CA LYS A 131 0.62 -5.32 20.83
C LYS A 131 0.07 -6.62 21.44
N GLY A 132 -1.12 -7.00 21.00
CA GLY A 132 -1.88 -8.16 21.50
C GLY A 132 -1.84 -9.36 20.55
N LYS A 133 -2.84 -10.24 20.68
CA LYS A 133 -2.94 -11.47 19.84
C LYS A 133 -3.03 -11.18 18.35
N SER A 134 -3.72 -10.10 17.95
CA SER A 134 -3.84 -9.68 16.55
C SER A 134 -2.48 -9.32 15.98
N TYR A 135 -1.70 -8.52 16.71
CA TYR A 135 -0.34 -8.18 16.31
C TYR A 135 0.57 -9.41 16.20
N GLN A 136 0.49 -10.34 17.17
CA GLN A 136 1.29 -11.57 17.13
C GLN A 136 0.99 -12.41 15.89
N LYS A 137 -0.27 -12.43 15.45
CA LYS A 137 -0.67 -13.16 14.23
C LYS A 137 -0.13 -12.47 12.97
N ILE A 138 -0.36 -11.15 12.83
CA ILE A 138 0.04 -10.43 11.63
C ILE A 138 1.56 -10.25 11.53
N SER A 139 2.26 -10.13 12.65
CA SER A 139 3.72 -10.04 12.68
C SER A 139 4.41 -11.29 12.12
N LYS A 140 3.78 -12.47 12.25
CA LYS A 140 4.27 -13.71 11.62
C LYS A 140 4.13 -13.69 10.11
N VAL A 141 3.05 -13.09 9.59
CA VAL A 141 2.83 -12.97 8.14
C VAL A 141 3.94 -12.15 7.48
N PHE A 142 4.47 -11.15 8.18
CA PHE A 142 5.53 -10.26 7.69
C PHE A 142 6.93 -10.61 8.23
N ASP A 143 7.09 -11.74 8.91
CA ASP A 143 8.37 -12.15 9.53
C ASP A 143 8.98 -11.11 10.50
N VAL A 144 8.15 -10.27 11.13
CA VAL A 144 8.60 -9.21 12.07
C VAL A 144 9.37 -9.77 13.25
N GLN A 145 9.02 -11.00 13.68
CA GLN A 145 9.69 -11.69 14.79
C GLN A 145 11.16 -12.05 14.51
N ARG A 146 11.61 -11.98 13.25
CA ARG A 146 13.03 -12.18 12.92
C ARG A 146 13.91 -11.00 13.31
N GLU A 147 13.28 -9.90 13.71
CA GLU A 147 13.97 -8.66 14.14
C GLU A 147 14.98 -8.11 13.10
N ASN A 148 14.74 -8.40 11.83
CA ASN A 148 15.44 -7.78 10.69
C ASN A 148 14.50 -6.82 9.98
N TYR A 149 14.32 -5.64 10.58
CA TYR A 149 13.27 -4.70 10.12
C TYR A 149 13.58 -4.07 8.77
N ALA A 150 14.86 -3.94 8.41
CA ALA A 150 15.25 -3.49 7.07
C ALA A 150 14.80 -4.47 5.98
N GLU A 151 14.97 -5.77 6.21
CA GLU A 151 14.53 -6.82 5.28
C GLU A 151 13.00 -6.92 5.25
N THR A 152 12.36 -6.93 6.42
CA THR A 152 10.90 -6.95 6.52
C THR A 152 10.26 -5.79 5.77
N PHE A 153 10.76 -4.57 5.98
CA PHE A 153 10.21 -3.39 5.30
C PHE A 153 10.53 -3.37 3.80
N SER A 154 11.69 -3.88 3.40
CA SER A 154 12.04 -4.09 1.99
C SER A 154 11.04 -5.00 1.29
N ASN A 155 10.70 -6.14 1.92
CA ASN A 155 9.71 -7.07 1.39
C ASN A 155 8.31 -6.43 1.30
N ILE A 156 7.93 -5.59 2.27
CA ILE A 156 6.69 -4.83 2.22
C ILE A 156 6.70 -3.86 1.02
N LEU A 157 7.78 -3.11 0.81
CA LEU A 157 7.90 -2.20 -0.34
C LEU A 157 7.87 -2.94 -1.68
N GLU A 158 8.52 -4.10 -1.80
CA GLU A 158 8.46 -4.94 -3.00
C GLU A 158 7.02 -5.35 -3.33
N ASN A 159 6.22 -5.72 -2.33
CA ASN A 159 4.81 -6.06 -2.53
C ASN A 159 3.97 -4.84 -2.93
N VAL A 160 4.24 -3.66 -2.38
CA VAL A 160 3.56 -2.42 -2.81
C VAL A 160 3.94 -2.08 -4.25
N ILE A 161 5.21 -2.18 -4.62
CA ILE A 161 5.68 -1.97 -6.00
C ILE A 161 4.98 -2.95 -6.94
N SER A 162 4.87 -4.21 -6.55
CA SER A 162 4.14 -5.23 -7.32
C SER A 162 2.67 -4.87 -7.51
N PHE A 163 2.00 -4.37 -6.48
CA PHE A 163 0.63 -3.87 -6.56
C PHE A 163 0.52 -2.67 -7.53
N LEU A 164 1.43 -1.70 -7.45
CA LEU A 164 1.44 -0.55 -8.35
C LEU A 164 1.64 -0.97 -9.82
N ASN A 165 2.57 -1.90 -10.06
CA ASN A 165 2.79 -2.45 -11.39
C ASN A 165 1.58 -3.25 -11.89
N TYR A 166 0.88 -3.96 -10.99
CA TYR A 166 -0.38 -4.63 -11.32
C TYR A 166 -1.43 -3.64 -11.82
N ILE A 167 -1.61 -2.50 -11.12
CA ILE A 167 -2.51 -1.43 -11.58
C ILE A 167 -2.11 -0.92 -12.97
N GLU A 168 -0.82 -0.66 -13.18
CA GLU A 168 -0.30 -0.16 -14.47
C GLU A 168 -0.60 -1.13 -15.62
N THR A 169 -0.43 -2.43 -15.41
CA THR A 169 -0.71 -3.45 -16.44
C THR A 169 -2.20 -3.60 -16.77
N HIS A 170 -3.10 -3.13 -15.90
CA HIS A 170 -4.55 -3.25 -16.10
C HIS A 170 -5.24 -1.90 -16.38
N PHE A 171 -4.50 -0.87 -16.79
CA PHE A 171 -5.10 0.44 -17.13
C PHE A 171 -6.20 0.34 -18.21
N GLU A 172 -6.02 -0.53 -19.20
CA GLU A 172 -7.00 -0.70 -20.27
C GLU A 172 -8.31 -1.32 -19.77
N GLU A 173 -8.23 -2.34 -18.91
CA GLU A 173 -9.40 -2.98 -18.33
C GLU A 173 -10.11 -2.04 -17.35
N LEU A 174 -9.36 -1.32 -16.55
CA LEU A 174 -9.90 -0.36 -15.57
C LEU A 174 -10.60 0.82 -16.24
N SER A 175 -10.20 1.21 -17.44
CA SER A 175 -10.75 2.36 -18.17
C SER A 175 -12.02 2.04 -18.98
N LYS A 176 -12.39 0.79 -19.12
CA LYS A 176 -13.64 0.35 -19.80
C LYS A 176 -14.84 0.44 -18.86
#